data_eaad2b3761d149979b089c01bced5d88
#
_entry.id   eaad2b3761d149979b089c01bced5d88
#
_cell.length_a   1.000
_cell.length_b   1.000
_cell.length_c   1.000
_cell.angle_alpha   90.00
_cell.angle_beta   90.00
_cell.angle_gamma   90.00
#
_symmetry.space_group_name_H-M   'P 1'
#
loop_
_entity.id
_entity.type
_entity.pdbx_description
1 polymer ?
#
loop_
_entity_poly.entity_id
_entity_poly.type
_entity_poly.pdbx_seq_one_letter_code
_entity_poly.pdbx_strand_id
1 'polypeptide(L)'
;MIQQQNTLLQLLVQNQNQGNNNNNPPPPPPVDHLARFLRLNSSVFSNSTEPIVADDWLRKTARELTTAGCTDAEKMKFAAHQLEGPAASWWENFTATFPVDTVTWDQFQQAFRTAHVSAGAMAMKKREFRNLRQGGRTVGQYVEDFSKLACYAPDEVATDAAK
;
A
#
# COMPACT_ATOMS: atom_id res chain seq x y z
N MET A 1 -64.49 3.91 -31.87
CA MET A 1 -63.88 4.02 -30.52
C MET A 1 -63.31 2.71 -29.98
N ILE A 2 -63.83 1.54 -30.34
CA ILE A 2 -63.38 0.26 -29.80
C ILE A 2 -62.01 -0.19 -30.34
N GLN A 3 -61.66 0.17 -31.60
CA GLN A 3 -60.38 -0.23 -32.19
C GLN A 3 -59.15 0.51 -31.58
N GLN A 4 -59.31 1.77 -31.12
CA GLN A 4 -58.21 2.49 -30.48
C GLN A 4 -57.86 1.93 -29.07
N GLN A 5 -58.87 1.44 -28.34
CA GLN A 5 -58.64 0.80 -27.05
C GLN A 5 -57.89 -0.52 -27.17
N ASN A 6 -58.16 -1.34 -28.20
CA ASN A 6 -57.46 -2.60 -28.42
C ASN A 6 -56.03 -2.40 -28.83
N THR A 7 -55.70 -1.32 -29.58
CA THR A 7 -54.32 -1.00 -29.95
C THR A 7 -53.50 -0.53 -28.74
N LEU A 8 -54.10 0.25 -27.85
CA LEU A 8 -53.47 0.69 -26.60
C LEU A 8 -53.20 -0.50 -25.64
N LEU A 9 -54.13 -1.42 -25.51
CA LEU A 9 -53.94 -2.64 -24.73
C LEU A 9 -52.86 -3.58 -25.30
N GLN A 10 -52.76 -3.71 -26.62
CA GLN A 10 -51.69 -4.48 -27.27
C GLN A 10 -50.32 -3.83 -27.06
N LEU A 11 -50.21 -2.49 -27.14
CA LEU A 11 -48.95 -1.77 -26.86
C LEU A 11 -48.51 -1.87 -25.41
N LEU A 12 -49.48 -1.86 -24.46
CA LEU A 12 -49.17 -2.06 -23.03
C LEU A 12 -48.71 -3.49 -22.73
N VAL A 13 -49.35 -4.51 -23.33
CA VAL A 13 -48.90 -5.89 -23.19
C VAL A 13 -47.55 -6.16 -23.85
N GLN A 14 -47.27 -5.54 -25.00
CA GLN A 14 -45.96 -5.62 -25.63
C GLN A 14 -44.86 -4.93 -24.82
N ASN A 15 -45.17 -3.81 -24.18
CA ASN A 15 -44.21 -3.09 -23.31
C ASN A 15 -43.92 -3.84 -22.00
N GLN A 16 -44.90 -4.61 -21.48
CA GLN A 16 -44.67 -5.46 -20.31
C GLN A 16 -43.84 -6.72 -20.64
N ASN A 17 -43.88 -7.20 -21.86
CA ASN A 17 -43.11 -8.37 -22.28
C ASN A 17 -41.68 -8.07 -22.68
N GLN A 18 -41.31 -6.79 -22.91
CA GLN A 18 -39.93 -6.36 -23.13
C GLN A 18 -39.16 -6.05 -21.84
N GLY A 19 -39.84 -6.04 -20.67
CA GLY A 19 -39.29 -5.62 -19.38
C GLY A 19 -38.62 -6.73 -18.57
N ASN A 20 -38.53 -7.98 -19.02
CA ASN A 20 -38.06 -9.04 -18.11
C ASN A 20 -37.24 -10.16 -18.75
N ASN A 21 -36.26 -9.81 -19.56
CA ASN A 21 -35.24 -10.77 -20.00
C ASN A 21 -33.82 -10.27 -19.76
N ASN A 22 -33.60 -9.47 -18.71
CA ASN A 22 -32.26 -9.25 -18.18
C ASN A 22 -32.02 -10.25 -17.06
N ASN A 23 -31.73 -11.51 -17.42
CA ASN A 23 -31.08 -12.50 -16.55
C ASN A 23 -29.58 -12.13 -16.35
N ASN A 24 -29.21 -10.86 -16.40
CA ASN A 24 -27.95 -10.42 -15.91
C ASN A 24 -28.04 -10.34 -14.39
N PRO A 25 -27.23 -11.10 -13.65
CA PRO A 25 -27.13 -10.91 -12.20
C PRO A 25 -26.79 -9.45 -11.93
N PRO A 26 -27.33 -8.86 -10.86
CA PRO A 26 -27.00 -7.48 -10.51
C PRO A 26 -25.46 -7.35 -10.45
N PRO A 27 -24.90 -6.23 -10.91
CA PRO A 27 -23.45 -6.04 -10.84
C PRO A 27 -23.00 -6.25 -9.39
N PRO A 28 -21.86 -6.93 -9.18
CA PRO A 28 -21.35 -7.14 -7.84
C PRO A 28 -21.23 -5.80 -7.14
N PRO A 29 -21.51 -5.74 -5.83
CA PRO A 29 -21.39 -4.49 -5.08
C PRO A 29 -19.98 -3.92 -5.23
N PRO A 30 -19.83 -2.58 -5.25
CA PRO A 30 -18.52 -1.95 -5.33
C PRO A 30 -17.60 -2.51 -4.25
N VAL A 31 -16.39 -2.89 -4.64
CA VAL A 31 -15.42 -3.45 -3.70
C VAL A 31 -14.96 -2.31 -2.79
N ASP A 32 -15.20 -2.44 -1.50
CA ASP A 32 -14.69 -1.51 -0.49
C ASP A 32 -13.21 -1.84 -0.18
N HIS A 33 -12.30 -1.21 -0.91
CA HIS A 33 -10.86 -1.39 -0.76
C HIS A 33 -10.38 -0.92 0.61
N LEU A 34 -11.00 0.12 1.18
CA LEU A 34 -10.67 0.60 2.52
C LEU A 34 -11.00 -0.45 3.58
N ALA A 35 -12.21 -1.02 3.54
CA ALA A 35 -12.59 -2.07 4.48
C ALA A 35 -11.68 -3.30 4.36
N ARG A 36 -11.25 -3.66 3.13
CA ARG A 36 -10.30 -4.76 2.92
C ARG A 36 -8.94 -4.44 3.52
N PHE A 37 -8.43 -3.23 3.29
CA PHE A 37 -7.16 -2.78 3.84
C PHE A 37 -7.18 -2.77 5.38
N LEU A 38 -8.22 -2.23 5.99
CA LEU A 38 -8.36 -2.19 7.45
C LEU A 38 -8.42 -3.58 8.09
N ARG A 39 -8.98 -4.59 7.39
CA ARG A 39 -8.99 -5.99 7.86
C ARG A 39 -7.59 -6.63 7.89
N LEU A 40 -6.63 -6.12 7.13
CA LEU A 40 -5.25 -6.60 7.16
C LEU A 40 -4.49 -6.13 8.41
N ASN A 41 -5.15 -5.34 9.28
CA ASN A 41 -4.61 -4.83 10.53
C ASN A 41 -3.27 -4.10 10.32
N SER A 42 -3.26 -3.21 9.34
CA SER A 42 -2.11 -2.38 8.99
C SER A 42 -1.63 -1.59 10.19
N SER A 43 -0.33 -1.63 10.44
CA SER A 43 0.28 -0.88 11.54
C SER A 43 0.38 0.61 11.20
N VAL A 44 0.11 1.46 12.18
CA VAL A 44 0.36 2.89 12.09
C VAL A 44 1.85 3.20 12.19
N PHE A 45 2.28 4.33 11.62
CA PHE A 45 3.65 4.83 11.72
C PHE A 45 3.65 6.22 12.34
N SER A 46 4.37 6.38 13.43
CA SER A 46 4.50 7.67 14.11
C SER A 46 5.89 8.27 13.91
N ASN A 47 6.92 7.52 14.25
CA ASN A 47 8.33 7.89 14.08
C ASN A 47 9.22 6.67 14.33
N SER A 48 10.45 6.71 13.82
CA SER A 48 11.48 5.75 14.19
C SER A 48 12.86 6.39 14.10
N THR A 49 13.71 6.09 15.06
CA THR A 49 15.15 6.42 15.01
C THR A 49 15.93 5.44 14.14
N GLU A 50 15.33 4.26 13.84
CA GLU A 50 15.93 3.25 12.98
C GLU A 50 15.34 3.33 11.57
N PRO A 51 16.16 3.59 10.55
CA PRO A 51 15.68 3.78 9.17
C PRO A 51 15.03 2.53 8.61
N ILE A 52 15.44 1.32 9.07
CA ILE A 52 14.84 0.07 8.60
C ILE A 52 13.38 -0.06 9.02
N VAL A 53 13.03 0.41 10.21
CA VAL A 53 11.65 0.35 10.71
C VAL A 53 10.71 1.17 9.84
N ALA A 54 11.17 2.34 9.40
CA ALA A 54 10.40 3.19 8.48
C ALA A 54 10.26 2.54 7.09
N ASP A 55 11.35 2.00 6.53
CA ASP A 55 11.31 1.35 5.22
C ASP A 55 10.49 0.06 5.24
N ASP A 56 10.60 -0.75 6.30
CA ASP A 56 9.80 -1.96 6.49
C ASP A 56 8.31 -1.65 6.63
N TRP A 57 7.96 -0.60 7.38
CA TRP A 57 6.58 -0.13 7.45
C TRP A 57 6.04 0.23 6.07
N LEU A 58 6.80 1.02 5.30
CA LEU A 58 6.39 1.44 3.96
C LEU A 58 6.20 0.24 3.02
N ARG A 59 7.15 -0.72 3.03
CA ARG A 59 7.06 -1.94 2.22
C ARG A 59 5.87 -2.82 2.62
N LYS A 60 5.65 -2.99 3.93
CA LYS A 60 4.51 -3.75 4.44
C LYS A 60 3.19 -3.12 4.00
N THR A 61 3.03 -1.82 4.25
CA THR A 61 1.84 -1.04 3.86
C THR A 61 1.59 -1.12 2.36
N ALA A 62 2.64 -0.99 1.52
CA ALA A 62 2.52 -1.12 0.06
C ALA A 62 1.99 -2.49 -0.37
N ARG A 63 2.45 -3.58 0.26
CA ARG A 63 1.95 -4.94 -0.02
C ARG A 63 0.49 -5.11 0.40
N GLU A 64 0.12 -4.61 1.57
CA GLU A 64 -1.23 -4.68 2.11
C GLU A 64 -2.23 -3.92 1.23
N LEU A 65 -1.87 -2.72 0.79
CA LEU A 65 -2.68 -1.91 -0.13
C LEU A 65 -2.84 -2.59 -1.50
N THR A 66 -1.80 -3.23 -2.01
CA THR A 66 -1.86 -4.01 -3.25
C THR A 66 -2.75 -5.25 -3.08
N THR A 67 -2.64 -5.95 -1.96
CA THR A 67 -3.49 -7.11 -1.63
C THR A 67 -4.97 -6.72 -1.48
N ALA A 68 -5.24 -5.53 -0.94
CA ALA A 68 -6.58 -4.98 -0.84
C ALA A 68 -7.19 -4.60 -2.20
N GLY A 69 -6.36 -4.49 -3.26
CA GLY A 69 -6.77 -4.12 -4.61
C GLY A 69 -6.87 -2.60 -4.82
N CYS A 70 -6.21 -1.81 -3.97
CA CYS A 70 -6.25 -0.36 -4.03
C CYS A 70 -5.62 0.19 -5.32
N THR A 71 -6.25 1.20 -5.90
CA THR A 71 -5.65 2.04 -6.95
C THR A 71 -4.52 2.90 -6.38
N ASP A 72 -3.65 3.44 -7.21
CA ASP A 72 -2.51 4.26 -6.73
C ASP A 72 -2.96 5.51 -5.96
N ALA A 73 -4.08 6.13 -6.36
CA ALA A 73 -4.67 7.24 -5.63
C ALA A 73 -5.19 6.82 -4.23
N GLU A 74 -5.78 5.63 -4.13
CA GLU A 74 -6.23 5.06 -2.85
C GLU A 74 -5.05 4.64 -1.98
N LYS A 75 -3.99 4.06 -2.56
CA LYS A 75 -2.78 3.69 -1.83
C LYS A 75 -2.18 4.87 -1.10
N MET A 76 -2.02 6.00 -1.78
CA MET A 76 -1.49 7.22 -1.18
C MET A 76 -2.37 7.70 -0.02
N LYS A 77 -3.70 7.80 -0.24
CA LYS A 77 -4.64 8.27 0.78
C LYS A 77 -4.68 7.36 2.01
N PHE A 78 -4.73 6.05 1.79
CA PHE A 78 -4.81 5.08 2.89
C PHE A 78 -3.49 4.95 3.66
N ALA A 79 -2.34 5.02 2.97
CA ALA A 79 -1.04 5.06 3.63
C ALA A 79 -0.89 6.34 4.47
N ALA A 80 -1.27 7.49 3.95
CA ALA A 80 -1.25 8.76 4.68
C ALA A 80 -2.15 8.71 5.94
N HIS A 81 -3.28 8.02 5.88
CA HIS A 81 -4.18 7.84 7.03
C HIS A 81 -3.56 6.96 8.13
N GLN A 82 -2.57 6.14 7.83
CA GLN A 82 -1.84 5.33 8.83
C GLN A 82 -0.68 6.08 9.48
N LEU A 83 -0.48 7.36 9.15
CA LEU A 83 0.54 8.19 9.79
C LEU A 83 -0.04 8.83 11.06
N GLU A 84 0.74 8.78 12.15
CA GLU A 84 0.39 9.39 13.42
C GLU A 84 1.53 10.28 13.96
N GLY A 85 1.24 11.13 14.93
CA GLY A 85 2.21 11.96 15.63
C GLY A 85 3.14 12.74 14.70
N PRO A 86 4.48 12.67 14.90
CA PRO A 86 5.44 13.39 14.06
C PRO A 86 5.36 13.08 12.56
N ALA A 87 5.03 11.83 12.20
CA ALA A 87 4.88 11.45 10.80
C ALA A 87 3.62 12.08 10.17
N ALA A 88 2.51 12.17 10.91
CA ALA A 88 1.32 12.89 10.46
C ALA A 88 1.61 14.39 10.28
N SER A 89 2.29 15.02 11.24
CA SER A 89 2.70 16.42 11.13
C SER A 89 3.63 16.69 9.94
N TRP A 90 4.53 15.75 9.64
CA TRP A 90 5.35 15.82 8.44
C TRP A 90 4.48 15.80 7.18
N TRP A 91 3.49 14.91 7.11
CA TRP A 91 2.61 14.80 5.96
C TRP A 91 1.75 16.05 5.75
N GLU A 92 1.20 16.60 6.82
CA GLU A 92 0.46 17.87 6.79
C GLU A 92 1.32 19.01 6.23
N ASN A 93 2.57 19.15 6.69
CA ASN A 93 3.51 20.15 6.18
C ASN A 93 3.88 19.92 4.70
N PHE A 94 4.06 18.66 4.28
CA PHE A 94 4.34 18.32 2.90
C PHE A 94 3.16 18.70 1.99
N THR A 95 1.93 18.38 2.39
CA THR A 95 0.73 18.67 1.61
C THR A 95 0.29 20.14 1.66
N ALA A 96 0.77 20.92 2.61
CA ALA A 96 0.62 22.38 2.58
C ALA A 96 1.35 23.00 1.38
N THR A 97 2.43 22.36 0.91
CA THR A 97 3.21 22.81 -0.25
C THR A 97 2.75 22.13 -1.55
N PHE A 98 2.38 20.85 -1.47
CA PHE A 98 1.94 20.03 -2.59
C PHE A 98 0.51 19.56 -2.35
N PRO A 99 -0.51 20.05 -3.09
CA PRO A 99 -1.91 19.64 -2.90
C PRO A 99 -2.06 18.11 -2.97
N VAL A 100 -2.75 17.54 -1.98
CA VAL A 100 -2.91 16.08 -1.81
C VAL A 100 -3.36 15.37 -3.09
N ASP A 101 -4.27 15.98 -3.83
CA ASP A 101 -4.83 15.39 -5.06
C ASP A 101 -3.82 15.33 -6.23
N THR A 102 -2.67 16.01 -6.10
CA THR A 102 -1.59 15.99 -7.10
C THR A 102 -0.48 15.01 -6.76
N VAL A 103 -0.46 14.48 -5.54
CA VAL A 103 0.59 13.56 -5.08
C VAL A 103 0.29 12.15 -5.55
N THR A 104 1.20 11.56 -6.33
CA THR A 104 1.13 10.17 -6.75
C THR A 104 1.62 9.23 -5.65
N TRP A 105 1.30 7.92 -5.78
CA TRP A 105 1.83 6.91 -4.86
C TRP A 105 3.36 6.86 -4.83
N ASP A 106 4.01 6.96 -5.98
CA ASP A 106 5.47 6.96 -6.08
C ASP A 106 6.09 8.19 -5.42
N GLN A 107 5.48 9.37 -5.61
CA GLN A 107 5.92 10.61 -4.95
C GLN A 107 5.76 10.52 -3.43
N PHE A 108 4.67 9.93 -2.93
CA PHE A 108 4.51 9.66 -1.50
C PHE A 108 5.63 8.78 -0.97
N GLN A 109 5.91 7.64 -1.62
CA GLN A 109 6.96 6.71 -1.20
C GLN A 109 8.34 7.38 -1.18
N GLN A 110 8.65 8.16 -2.21
CA GLN A 110 9.92 8.88 -2.31
C GLN A 110 10.05 9.95 -1.22
N ALA A 111 9.02 10.75 -1.00
CA ALA A 111 8.99 11.78 0.04
C ALA A 111 9.11 11.16 1.44
N PHE A 112 8.39 10.06 1.70
CA PHE A 112 8.45 9.32 2.95
C PHE A 112 9.87 8.79 3.23
N ARG A 113 10.50 8.14 2.25
CA ARG A 113 11.89 7.67 2.39
C ARG A 113 12.85 8.82 2.64
N THR A 114 12.71 9.91 1.94
CA THR A 114 13.57 11.09 2.13
C THR A 114 13.46 11.66 3.55
N ALA A 115 12.25 11.65 4.12
CA ALA A 115 12.01 12.21 5.45
C ALA A 115 12.37 11.24 6.59
N HIS A 116 12.09 9.94 6.44
CA HIS A 116 12.15 8.97 7.54
C HIS A 116 13.23 7.90 7.40
N VAL A 117 13.80 7.72 6.19
CA VAL A 117 14.85 6.74 5.92
C VAL A 117 16.15 7.48 5.62
N SER A 118 16.92 7.79 6.66
CA SER A 118 18.19 8.51 6.49
C SER A 118 19.19 7.74 5.63
N ALA A 119 19.60 8.33 4.50
CA ALA A 119 20.61 7.75 3.61
C ALA A 119 21.94 7.48 4.32
N GLY A 120 22.33 8.37 5.26
CA GLY A 120 23.54 8.19 6.07
C GLY A 120 23.44 6.99 7.01
N ALA A 121 22.29 6.82 7.67
CA ALA A 121 22.07 5.67 8.55
C ALA A 121 21.99 4.36 7.75
N MET A 122 21.39 4.36 6.56
CA MET A 122 21.39 3.22 5.65
C MET A 122 22.81 2.84 5.20
N ALA A 123 23.64 3.83 4.83
CA ALA A 123 25.03 3.60 4.44
C ALA A 123 25.87 3.05 5.60
N MET A 124 25.62 3.50 6.83
CA MET A 124 26.26 2.99 8.03
C MET A 124 25.90 1.53 8.28
N LYS A 125 24.64 1.16 8.17
CA LYS A 125 24.18 -0.23 8.31
C LYS A 125 24.74 -1.15 7.22
N LYS A 126 24.83 -0.70 5.98
CA LYS A 126 25.53 -1.44 4.91
C LYS A 126 27.02 -1.67 5.25
N ARG A 127 27.69 -0.67 5.83
CA ARG A 127 29.07 -0.84 6.28
C ARG A 127 29.19 -1.82 7.42
N GLU A 128 28.27 -1.79 8.39
CA GLU A 128 28.20 -2.79 9.46
C GLU A 128 28.06 -4.21 8.89
N PHE A 129 27.16 -4.39 7.92
CA PHE A 129 26.98 -5.67 7.22
C PHE A 129 28.28 -6.16 6.58
N ARG A 130 28.96 -5.33 5.80
CA ARG A 130 30.23 -5.68 5.14
C ARG A 130 31.34 -6.07 6.12
N ASN A 131 31.32 -5.46 7.31
CA ASN A 131 32.32 -5.69 8.35
C ASN A 131 31.91 -6.81 9.32
N LEU A 132 30.73 -7.40 9.14
CA LEU A 132 30.24 -8.44 10.00
C LEU A 132 31.17 -9.67 9.90
N ARG A 133 31.70 -10.12 11.03
CA ARG A 133 32.51 -11.32 11.17
C ARG A 133 32.02 -12.11 12.37
N GLN A 134 32.08 -13.42 12.31
CA GLN A 134 31.69 -14.25 13.45
C GLN A 134 32.53 -13.90 14.70
N GLY A 135 33.84 -13.82 14.56
CA GLY A 135 34.75 -13.50 15.68
C GLY A 135 34.49 -14.41 16.88
N GLY A 136 34.32 -13.77 18.07
CA GLY A 136 33.98 -14.47 19.32
C GLY A 136 32.49 -14.75 19.53
N ARG A 137 31.62 -14.46 18.55
CA ARG A 137 30.17 -14.71 18.65
C ARG A 137 29.86 -16.20 18.48
N THR A 138 28.76 -16.64 19.12
CA THR A 138 28.18 -17.94 18.78
C THR A 138 27.60 -17.94 17.37
N VAL A 139 27.44 -19.09 16.75
CA VAL A 139 26.82 -19.21 15.40
C VAL A 139 25.42 -18.59 15.40
N GLY A 140 24.64 -18.84 16.46
CA GLY A 140 23.29 -18.25 16.58
C GLY A 140 23.29 -16.73 16.58
N GLN A 141 24.17 -16.10 17.36
CA GLN A 141 24.34 -14.66 17.41
C GLN A 141 24.79 -14.10 16.05
N TYR A 142 25.72 -14.77 15.37
CA TYR A 142 26.15 -14.35 14.05
C TYR A 142 25.02 -14.40 13.01
N VAL A 143 24.22 -15.47 12.99
CA VAL A 143 23.07 -15.62 12.09
C VAL A 143 22.01 -14.55 12.37
N GLU A 144 21.78 -14.23 13.65
CA GLU A 144 20.84 -13.17 14.03
C GLU A 144 21.31 -11.80 13.53
N ASP A 145 22.59 -11.45 13.81
CA ASP A 145 23.18 -10.19 13.36
C ASP A 145 23.21 -10.10 11.82
N PHE A 146 23.57 -11.21 11.14
CA PHE A 146 23.53 -11.29 9.68
C PHE A 146 22.12 -11.04 9.14
N SER A 147 21.11 -11.68 9.68
CA SER A 147 19.73 -11.53 9.23
C SER A 147 19.22 -10.10 9.43
N LYS A 148 19.56 -9.45 10.54
CA LYS A 148 19.23 -8.05 10.81
C LYS A 148 19.89 -7.10 9.82
N LEU A 149 21.16 -7.32 9.49
CA LEU A 149 21.93 -6.43 8.63
C LEU A 149 21.73 -6.69 7.14
N ALA A 150 21.42 -7.92 6.73
CA ALA A 150 21.19 -8.32 5.35
C ALA A 150 20.05 -7.52 4.68
N CYS A 151 19.05 -7.09 5.47
CA CYS A 151 17.95 -6.27 4.98
C CYS A 151 18.41 -4.91 4.42
N TYR A 152 19.57 -4.40 4.88
CA TYR A 152 20.12 -3.12 4.40
C TYR A 152 20.99 -3.27 3.14
N ALA A 153 21.38 -4.49 2.76
CA ALA A 153 22.25 -4.78 1.64
C ALA A 153 21.71 -5.91 0.77
N PRO A 154 20.49 -5.85 0.27
CA PRO A 154 19.89 -6.96 -0.50
C PRO A 154 20.68 -7.30 -1.75
N ASP A 155 21.31 -6.33 -2.40
CA ASP A 155 22.13 -6.54 -3.61
C ASP A 155 23.39 -7.33 -3.30
N GLU A 156 23.96 -7.16 -2.11
CA GLU A 156 25.19 -7.84 -1.68
C GLU A 156 24.91 -9.29 -1.27
N VAL A 157 23.74 -9.56 -0.68
CA VAL A 157 23.29 -10.90 -0.33
C VAL A 157 22.99 -11.73 -1.59
N ALA A 158 22.36 -11.12 -2.59
CA ALA A 158 22.03 -11.80 -3.84
C ALA A 158 23.27 -12.24 -4.64
N THR A 159 24.39 -11.51 -4.56
CA THR A 159 25.64 -11.85 -5.27
C THR A 159 26.43 -12.97 -4.60
N ASP A 160 26.30 -13.13 -3.29
CA ASP A 160 27.00 -14.20 -2.55
C ASP A 160 26.28 -15.56 -2.67
N ALA A 161 24.98 -15.56 -2.89
CA ALA A 161 24.20 -16.78 -3.17
C ALA A 161 24.44 -17.34 -4.58
N ALA A 162 25.11 -16.60 -5.47
CA ALA A 162 25.42 -16.98 -6.85
C ALA A 162 26.86 -17.54 -7.01
N LYS A 163 27.65 -17.67 -5.94
CA LYS A 163 28.97 -18.31 -5.89
C LYS A 163 28.90 -19.64 -5.17
#